data_c8b5f0b073fe34636ad27ad17265ddf4
#
_entry.id   c8b5f0b073fe34636ad27ad17265ddf4
#
_cell.length_a   1.000
_cell.length_b   1.000
_cell.length_c   1.000
_cell.angle_alpha   90.00
_cell.angle_beta   90.00
_cell.angle_gamma   90.00
#
_symmetry.space_group_name_H-M   'P 1'
#
loop_
_entity.id
_entity.type
_entity.pdbx_description
1 polymer ?
#
loop_
_entity_poly.entity_id
_entity_poly.type
_entity_poly.pdbx_seq_one_letter_code
_entity_poly.pdbx_strand_id
1 'polypeptide(L)'
;MRDANPRSTAKIAGHPLHPMLIPFPIVFFVSAFVTDLAFLNTGDRGWAMASYWMLGAGVVTALLAALFGFIDFFGEQRVRAIRAAWLHMLGNLAAVLLEAVNFYLRATQGPENAVGPGVIISGVVVLLLLFNGWMGWEMVYRHRVGIIEAPDTTP
;
A
#
# COMPACT_ATOMS: atom_id res chain seq x y z
N MET A 1 -5.30 19.48 -26.80
CA MET A 1 -3.98 18.84 -26.63
C MET A 1 -4.15 17.57 -25.80
N ARG A 2 -3.60 16.43 -26.19
CA ARG A 2 -3.54 15.24 -25.31
C ARG A 2 -2.40 15.50 -24.33
N ASP A 3 -2.63 15.33 -23.02
CA ASP A 3 -1.54 15.44 -22.04
C ASP A 3 -0.40 14.49 -22.45
N ALA A 4 0.82 14.98 -22.45
CA ALA A 4 2.01 14.19 -22.79
C ALA A 4 2.21 13.03 -21.81
N ASN A 5 1.83 13.22 -20.56
CA ASN A 5 2.03 12.26 -19.47
C ASN A 5 0.82 11.30 -19.29
N PRO A 6 1.04 10.03 -18.82
CA PRO A 6 -0.06 9.14 -18.43
C PRO A 6 -0.87 9.74 -17.29
N ARG A 7 -2.21 9.70 -17.39
CA ARG A 7 -3.10 10.34 -16.43
C ARG A 7 -3.51 9.39 -15.30
N SER A 8 -3.74 9.93 -14.10
CA SER A 8 -4.62 9.28 -13.12
C SER A 8 -6.08 9.51 -13.55
N THR A 9 -6.88 8.45 -13.57
CA THR A 9 -8.29 8.48 -13.94
C THR A 9 -9.20 8.58 -12.72
N ALA A 10 -8.75 8.05 -11.56
CA ALA A 10 -9.43 8.13 -10.27
C ALA A 10 -9.02 9.40 -9.52
N LYS A 11 -9.73 10.51 -9.77
CA LYS A 11 -9.41 11.81 -9.16
C LYS A 11 -10.66 12.59 -8.75
N ILE A 12 -10.52 13.40 -7.69
CA ILE A 12 -11.53 14.37 -7.24
C ILE A 12 -10.89 15.77 -7.28
N ALA A 13 -11.56 16.72 -7.91
CA ALA A 13 -11.07 18.09 -8.07
C ALA A 13 -9.61 18.17 -8.58
N GLY A 14 -9.25 17.27 -9.51
CA GLY A 14 -7.90 17.20 -10.06
C GLY A 14 -6.88 16.41 -9.23
N HIS A 15 -7.21 16.01 -8.01
CA HIS A 15 -6.30 15.30 -7.11
C HIS A 15 -6.45 13.77 -7.24
N PRO A 16 -5.39 13.03 -7.59
CA PRO A 16 -5.41 11.57 -7.64
C PRO A 16 -5.71 10.94 -6.28
N LEU A 17 -6.71 10.04 -6.20
CA LEU A 17 -7.17 9.47 -4.94
C LEU A 17 -6.22 8.39 -4.40
N HIS A 18 -5.68 7.54 -5.27
CA HIS A 18 -4.78 6.46 -4.85
C HIS A 18 -3.58 6.96 -4.05
N PRO A 19 -2.79 7.96 -4.50
CA PRO A 19 -1.66 8.48 -3.72
C PRO A 19 -2.05 9.11 -2.38
N MET A 20 -3.27 9.65 -2.26
CA MET A 20 -3.75 10.22 -1.01
C MET A 20 -4.09 9.16 0.04
N LEU A 21 -4.43 7.95 -0.39
CA LEU A 21 -4.85 6.86 0.49
C LEU A 21 -3.72 5.92 0.89
N ILE A 22 -2.71 5.72 0.04
CA ILE A 22 -1.63 4.75 0.32
C ILE A 22 -0.81 5.01 1.59
N PRO A 23 -0.66 6.23 2.14
CA PRO A 23 0.04 6.42 3.41
C PRO A 23 -0.60 5.64 4.56
N PHE A 24 -1.93 5.49 4.57
CA PHE A 24 -2.64 4.82 5.66
C PHE A 24 -2.27 3.34 5.79
N PRO A 25 -2.43 2.48 4.77
CA PRO A 25 -2.05 1.07 4.90
C PRO A 25 -0.55 0.89 5.15
N ILE A 26 0.32 1.73 4.59
CA ILE A 26 1.76 1.67 4.86
C ILE A 26 2.02 1.89 6.35
N VAL A 27 1.48 2.95 6.94
CA VAL A 27 1.67 3.24 8.38
C VAL A 27 1.10 2.11 9.23
N PHE A 28 -0.10 1.61 8.93
CA PHE A 28 -0.72 0.56 9.71
C PHE A 28 0.06 -0.76 9.64
N PHE A 29 0.51 -1.22 8.49
CA PHE A 29 1.27 -2.47 8.37
C PHE A 29 2.66 -2.37 8.99
N VAL A 30 3.36 -1.24 8.81
CA VAL A 30 4.64 -1.00 9.50
C VAL A 30 4.45 -0.95 11.01
N SER A 31 3.40 -0.27 11.50
CA SER A 31 3.10 -0.19 12.92
C SER A 31 2.72 -1.55 13.50
N ALA A 32 1.99 -2.40 12.75
CA ALA A 32 1.70 -3.77 13.16
C ALA A 32 2.98 -4.57 13.38
N PHE A 33 3.94 -4.50 12.44
CA PHE A 33 5.24 -5.15 12.59
C PHE A 33 6.01 -4.65 13.81
N VAL A 34 6.06 -3.33 14.03
CA VAL A 34 6.75 -2.75 15.19
C VAL A 34 6.10 -3.18 16.50
N THR A 35 4.76 -3.18 16.59
CA THR A 35 4.04 -3.61 17.79
C THR A 35 4.17 -5.12 18.03
N ASP A 36 4.32 -5.94 16.99
CA ASP A 36 4.66 -7.36 17.13
C ASP A 36 6.03 -7.56 17.77
N LEU A 37 7.03 -6.80 17.30
CA LEU A 37 8.37 -6.83 17.90
C LEU A 37 8.35 -6.37 19.37
N ALA A 38 7.53 -5.36 19.69
CA ALA A 38 7.34 -4.90 21.06
C ALA A 38 6.70 -5.99 21.94
N PHE A 39 5.69 -6.72 21.44
CA PHE A 39 5.10 -7.86 22.13
C PHE A 39 6.12 -8.97 22.39
N LEU A 40 6.89 -9.35 21.39
CA LEU A 40 7.91 -10.42 21.53
C LEU A 40 8.99 -10.06 22.55
N ASN A 41 9.30 -8.77 22.70
CA ASN A 41 10.29 -8.30 23.66
C ASN A 41 9.74 -8.13 25.10
N THR A 42 8.48 -7.74 25.24
CA THR A 42 7.90 -7.37 26.55
C THR A 42 6.93 -8.39 27.12
N GLY A 43 6.31 -9.22 26.29
CA GLY A 43 5.20 -10.11 26.64
C GLY A 43 3.90 -9.36 26.98
N ASP A 44 3.84 -8.04 26.83
CA ASP A 44 2.64 -7.25 27.12
C ASP A 44 1.59 -7.42 26.04
N ARG A 45 0.46 -8.00 26.43
CA ARG A 45 -0.70 -8.30 25.56
C ARG A 45 -1.25 -7.07 24.84
N GLY A 46 -1.08 -5.88 25.40
CA GLY A 46 -1.48 -4.64 24.79
C GLY A 46 -0.85 -4.42 23.42
N TRP A 47 0.40 -4.84 23.24
CA TRP A 47 1.10 -4.75 21.94
C TRP A 47 0.53 -5.71 20.89
N ALA A 48 0.21 -6.95 21.29
CA ALA A 48 -0.42 -7.91 20.36
C ALA A 48 -1.82 -7.43 19.94
N MET A 49 -2.58 -6.84 20.87
CA MET A 49 -3.89 -6.28 20.58
C MET A 49 -3.77 -5.03 19.68
N ALA A 50 -2.79 -4.16 19.92
CA ALA A 50 -2.52 -3.01 19.04
C ALA A 50 -2.19 -3.47 17.62
N SER A 51 -1.31 -4.48 17.46
CA SER A 51 -0.99 -5.06 16.16
C SER A 51 -2.23 -5.61 15.45
N TYR A 52 -3.10 -6.33 16.14
CA TYR A 52 -4.35 -6.84 15.57
C TYR A 52 -5.22 -5.74 14.98
N TRP A 53 -5.41 -4.64 15.71
CA TRP A 53 -6.21 -3.51 15.20
C TRP A 53 -5.53 -2.76 14.07
N MET A 54 -4.19 -2.62 14.12
CA MET A 54 -3.41 -2.03 13.02
C MET A 54 -3.54 -2.86 11.74
N LEU A 55 -3.47 -4.20 11.83
CA LEU A 55 -3.68 -5.08 10.67
C LEU A 55 -5.09 -4.91 10.09
N GLY A 56 -6.12 -4.92 10.91
CA GLY A 56 -7.50 -4.72 10.46
C GLY A 56 -7.69 -3.38 9.74
N ALA A 57 -7.23 -2.29 10.36
CA ALA A 57 -7.27 -0.95 9.76
C ALA A 57 -6.43 -0.88 8.46
N GLY A 58 -5.25 -1.52 8.46
CA GLY A 58 -4.38 -1.62 7.31
C GLY A 58 -5.05 -2.32 6.13
N VAL A 59 -5.68 -3.47 6.35
CA VAL A 59 -6.40 -4.21 5.30
C VAL A 59 -7.55 -3.38 4.73
N VAL A 60 -8.38 -2.76 5.58
CA VAL A 60 -9.50 -1.92 5.11
C VAL A 60 -9.00 -0.75 4.27
N THR A 61 -8.00 -0.03 4.74
CA THR A 61 -7.47 1.13 4.01
C THR A 61 -6.70 0.72 2.74
N ALA A 62 -6.05 -0.45 2.75
CA ALA A 62 -5.40 -1.01 1.56
C ALA A 62 -6.41 -1.40 0.48
N LEU A 63 -7.55 -1.98 0.85
CA LEU A 63 -8.62 -2.30 -0.10
C LEU A 63 -9.21 -1.03 -0.73
N LEU A 64 -9.40 0.03 0.06
CA LEU A 64 -9.83 1.32 -0.46
C LEU A 64 -8.80 1.93 -1.42
N ALA A 65 -7.52 1.92 -1.06
CA ALA A 65 -6.46 2.40 -1.93
C ALA A 65 -6.35 1.55 -3.22
N ALA A 66 -6.49 0.22 -3.11
CA ALA A 66 -6.45 -0.71 -4.24
C ALA A 66 -7.58 -0.44 -5.23
N LEU A 67 -8.80 -0.14 -4.77
CA LEU A 67 -9.94 0.22 -5.63
C LEU A 67 -9.57 1.36 -6.59
N PHE A 68 -9.03 2.45 -6.06
CA PHE A 68 -8.64 3.60 -6.89
C PHE A 68 -7.38 3.32 -7.73
N GLY A 69 -6.44 2.53 -7.20
CA GLY A 69 -5.28 2.07 -7.96
C GLY A 69 -5.67 1.21 -9.17
N PHE A 70 -6.65 0.32 -9.03
CA PHE A 70 -7.19 -0.46 -10.16
C PHE A 70 -7.92 0.42 -11.18
N ILE A 71 -8.69 1.41 -10.72
CA ILE A 71 -9.33 2.37 -11.65
C ILE A 71 -8.27 3.09 -12.47
N ASP A 72 -7.18 3.56 -11.86
CA ASP A 72 -6.08 4.20 -12.57
C ASP A 72 -5.37 3.24 -13.53
N PHE A 73 -5.06 2.03 -13.06
CA PHE A 73 -4.35 1.02 -13.84
C PHE A 73 -5.13 0.57 -15.08
N PHE A 74 -6.43 0.27 -14.93
CA PHE A 74 -7.26 -0.18 -16.05
C PHE A 74 -7.81 0.99 -16.88
N GLY A 75 -7.95 2.18 -16.31
CA GLY A 75 -8.45 3.37 -16.97
C GLY A 75 -7.48 4.03 -17.95
N GLU A 76 -6.15 3.84 -17.76
CA GLU A 76 -5.13 4.46 -18.62
C GLU A 76 -4.20 3.42 -19.27
N GLN A 77 -4.33 3.24 -20.59
CA GLN A 77 -3.55 2.24 -21.32
C GLN A 77 -2.03 2.47 -21.23
N ARG A 78 -1.58 3.72 -21.17
CA ARG A 78 -0.15 4.06 -21.06
C ARG A 78 0.44 3.63 -19.72
N VAL A 79 -0.34 3.59 -18.63
CA VAL A 79 0.08 3.04 -17.34
C VAL A 79 0.34 1.54 -17.47
N ARG A 80 -0.55 0.79 -18.13
CA ARG A 80 -0.38 -0.65 -18.36
C ARG A 80 0.83 -0.99 -19.24
N ALA A 81 1.32 -0.08 -20.04
CA ALA A 81 2.54 -0.27 -20.84
C ALA A 81 3.83 -0.18 -19.98
N ILE A 82 3.74 0.31 -18.75
CA ILE A 82 4.89 0.48 -17.84
C ILE A 82 5.08 -0.80 -17.01
N ARG A 83 6.27 -1.42 -17.11
CA ARG A 83 6.59 -2.62 -16.32
C ARG A 83 6.52 -2.37 -14.81
N ALA A 84 7.00 -1.21 -14.35
CA ALA A 84 6.95 -0.84 -12.94
C ALA A 84 5.51 -0.80 -12.40
N ALA A 85 4.51 -0.43 -13.22
CA ALA A 85 3.11 -0.42 -12.83
C ALA A 85 2.58 -1.83 -12.53
N TRP A 86 2.95 -2.83 -13.32
CA TRP A 86 2.60 -4.23 -13.06
C TRP A 86 3.26 -4.76 -11.79
N LEU A 87 4.56 -4.49 -11.60
CA LEU A 87 5.29 -4.92 -10.41
C LEU A 87 4.72 -4.27 -9.15
N HIS A 88 4.41 -2.98 -9.20
CA HIS A 88 3.76 -2.24 -8.13
C HIS A 88 2.38 -2.81 -7.79
N MET A 89 1.55 -3.06 -8.79
CA MET A 89 0.21 -3.63 -8.59
C MET A 89 0.28 -5.03 -7.97
N LEU A 90 1.08 -5.93 -8.55
CA LEU A 90 1.18 -7.31 -8.08
C LEU A 90 1.83 -7.39 -6.69
N GLY A 91 2.85 -6.58 -6.43
CA GLY A 91 3.49 -6.51 -5.12
C GLY A 91 2.56 -5.99 -4.03
N ASN A 92 1.74 -4.96 -4.32
CA ASN A 92 0.73 -4.49 -3.37
C ASN A 92 -0.38 -5.52 -3.15
N LEU A 93 -0.83 -6.21 -4.20
CA LEU A 93 -1.82 -7.29 -4.05
C LEU A 93 -1.28 -8.42 -3.16
N ALA A 94 -0.02 -8.83 -3.38
CA ALA A 94 0.63 -9.82 -2.52
C ALA A 94 0.73 -9.35 -1.06
N ALA A 95 1.11 -8.09 -0.81
CA ALA A 95 1.19 -7.52 0.52
C ALA A 95 -0.18 -7.53 1.23
N VAL A 96 -1.24 -7.10 0.55
CA VAL A 96 -2.61 -7.08 1.12
C VAL A 96 -3.10 -8.49 1.42
N LEU A 97 -2.85 -9.46 0.53
CA LEU A 97 -3.24 -10.86 0.75
C LEU A 97 -2.50 -11.47 1.95
N LEU A 98 -1.20 -11.22 2.08
CA LEU A 98 -0.42 -11.69 3.21
C LEU A 98 -0.92 -11.10 4.53
N GLU A 99 -1.20 -9.80 4.59
CA GLU A 99 -1.71 -9.19 5.83
C GLU A 99 -3.17 -9.54 6.11
N ALA A 100 -3.98 -9.81 5.10
CA ALA A 100 -5.33 -10.35 5.31
C ALA A 100 -5.27 -11.76 5.94
N VAL A 101 -4.34 -12.61 5.50
CA VAL A 101 -4.09 -13.92 6.13
C VAL A 101 -3.58 -13.74 7.57
N ASN A 102 -2.62 -12.84 7.80
CA ASN A 102 -2.11 -12.53 9.13
C ASN A 102 -3.22 -12.04 10.07
N PHE A 103 -4.06 -11.13 9.62
CA PHE A 103 -5.24 -10.67 10.36
C PHE A 103 -6.22 -11.80 10.68
N TYR A 104 -6.51 -12.66 9.69
CA TYR A 104 -7.38 -13.82 9.88
C TYR A 104 -6.84 -14.80 10.94
N LEU A 105 -5.54 -15.10 10.91
CA LEU A 105 -4.91 -15.96 11.91
C LEU A 105 -5.05 -15.40 13.32
N ARG A 106 -4.88 -14.08 13.49
CA ARG A 106 -5.07 -13.42 14.79
C ARG A 106 -6.53 -13.39 15.24
N ALA A 107 -7.46 -13.20 14.32
CA ALA A 107 -8.88 -13.22 14.63
C ALA A 107 -9.37 -14.60 15.10
N THR A 108 -8.79 -15.68 14.57
CA THR A 108 -9.23 -17.06 14.84
C THR A 108 -8.44 -17.75 15.95
N GLN A 109 -7.15 -17.48 16.10
CA GLN A 109 -6.28 -18.12 17.09
C GLN A 109 -6.05 -17.25 18.34
N GLY A 110 -6.47 -16.00 18.31
CA GLY A 110 -6.18 -14.98 19.31
C GLY A 110 -4.92 -14.17 18.95
N PRO A 111 -4.94 -12.84 19.18
CA PRO A 111 -3.87 -11.94 18.78
C PRO A 111 -2.48 -12.37 19.26
N GLU A 112 -2.36 -12.81 20.50
CA GLU A 112 -1.10 -13.19 21.13
C GLU A 112 -0.51 -14.49 20.56
N ASN A 113 -1.39 -15.48 20.33
CA ASN A 113 -0.96 -16.81 19.88
C ASN A 113 -0.43 -16.78 18.44
N ALA A 114 -0.94 -15.85 17.63
CA ALA A 114 -0.59 -15.75 16.22
C ALA A 114 0.58 -14.78 15.96
N VAL A 115 1.16 -14.10 16.96
CA VAL A 115 2.28 -13.15 16.73
C VAL A 115 3.51 -13.86 16.17
N GLY A 116 3.86 -15.06 16.65
CA GLY A 116 5.05 -15.78 16.19
C GLY A 116 5.12 -15.93 14.65
N PRO A 117 4.15 -16.62 14.01
CA PRO A 117 4.08 -16.66 12.55
C PRO A 117 3.73 -15.30 11.92
N GLY A 118 2.92 -14.49 12.60
CA GLY A 118 2.46 -13.18 12.12
C GLY A 118 3.58 -12.18 11.91
N VAL A 119 4.55 -12.11 12.82
CA VAL A 119 5.69 -11.18 12.69
C VAL A 119 6.55 -11.48 11.45
N ILE A 120 6.64 -12.75 11.05
CA ILE A 120 7.37 -13.13 9.83
C ILE A 120 6.61 -12.59 8.60
N ILE A 121 5.29 -12.76 8.58
CA ILE A 121 4.44 -12.25 7.50
C ILE A 121 4.57 -10.73 7.41
N SER A 122 4.39 -10.00 8.53
CA SER A 122 4.51 -8.54 8.57
C SER A 122 5.92 -8.08 8.18
N GLY A 123 6.98 -8.79 8.57
CA GLY A 123 8.35 -8.49 8.15
C GLY A 123 8.54 -8.61 6.63
N VAL A 124 8.01 -9.69 6.01
CA VAL A 124 8.01 -9.86 4.55
C VAL A 124 7.23 -8.71 3.88
N VAL A 125 6.07 -8.34 4.44
CA VAL A 125 5.26 -7.24 3.89
C VAL A 125 6.00 -5.90 4.00
N VAL A 126 6.70 -5.61 5.08
CA VAL A 126 7.53 -4.38 5.19
C VAL A 126 8.56 -4.33 4.06
N LEU A 127 9.24 -5.45 3.75
CA LEU A 127 10.18 -5.50 2.62
C LEU A 127 9.46 -5.31 1.27
N LEU A 128 8.29 -5.90 1.09
CA LEU A 128 7.46 -5.66 -0.11
C LEU A 128 7.04 -4.20 -0.23
N LEU A 129 6.67 -3.54 0.87
CA LEU A 129 6.30 -2.12 0.87
C LEU A 129 7.47 -1.22 0.45
N LEU A 130 8.69 -1.52 0.89
CA LEU A 130 9.90 -0.79 0.45
C LEU A 130 10.12 -0.95 -1.06
N PHE A 131 10.02 -2.18 -1.57
CA PHE A 131 10.11 -2.45 -3.00
C PHE A 131 9.00 -1.74 -3.79
N ASN A 132 7.76 -1.81 -3.31
CA ASN A 132 6.61 -1.19 -3.95
C ASN A 132 6.69 0.35 -3.92
N GLY A 133 7.23 0.92 -2.85
CA GLY A 133 7.53 2.35 -2.76
C GLY A 133 8.52 2.79 -3.84
N TRP A 134 9.56 1.97 -4.07
CA TRP A 134 10.51 2.21 -5.17
C TRP A 134 9.82 2.16 -6.54
N MET A 135 8.99 1.16 -6.79
CA MET A 135 8.25 1.04 -8.06
C MET A 135 7.26 2.20 -8.25
N GLY A 136 6.58 2.63 -7.18
CA GLY A 136 5.70 3.80 -7.19
C GLY A 136 6.47 5.09 -7.52
N TRP A 137 7.64 5.29 -6.91
CA TRP A 137 8.53 6.41 -7.23
C TRP A 137 8.91 6.40 -8.72
N GLU A 138 9.27 5.24 -9.28
CA GLU A 138 9.64 5.10 -10.69
C GLU A 138 8.48 5.47 -11.62
N MET A 139 7.24 5.08 -11.27
CA MET A 139 6.05 5.46 -12.01
C MET A 139 5.83 6.98 -12.02
N VAL A 140 5.97 7.64 -10.87
CA VAL A 140 5.70 9.08 -10.76
C VAL A 140 6.83 9.92 -11.34
N TYR A 141 8.08 9.66 -10.95
CA TYR A 141 9.21 10.56 -11.29
C TYR A 141 9.87 10.21 -12.61
N ARG A 142 9.94 8.94 -13.00
CA ARG A 142 10.54 8.54 -14.28
C ARG A 142 9.51 8.50 -15.42
N HIS A 143 8.31 7.97 -15.15
CA HIS A 143 7.26 7.84 -16.16
C HIS A 143 6.19 8.93 -16.07
N ARG A 144 6.30 9.85 -15.13
CA ARG A 144 5.43 11.03 -14.95
C ARG A 144 3.93 10.70 -14.84
N VAL A 145 3.59 9.53 -14.29
CA VAL A 145 2.21 9.11 -14.11
C VAL A 145 1.50 10.06 -13.14
N GLY A 146 0.40 10.65 -13.59
CA GLY A 146 -0.40 11.59 -12.81
C GLY A 146 0.18 13.00 -12.69
N ILE A 147 1.33 13.29 -13.32
CA ILE A 147 1.93 14.62 -13.33
C ILE A 147 1.27 15.48 -14.42
N ILE A 148 0.71 16.60 -13.99
CA ILE A 148 0.13 17.63 -14.89
C ILE A 148 1.24 18.62 -15.23
N GLU A 149 1.49 18.83 -16.51
CA GLU A 149 2.41 19.88 -16.94
C GLU A 149 1.77 21.26 -16.72
N ALA A 150 2.52 22.17 -16.10
CA ALA A 150 2.10 23.55 -16.02
C ALA A 150 1.97 24.12 -17.44
N PRO A 151 1.01 25.02 -17.71
CA PRO A 151 0.98 25.76 -18.96
C PRO A 151 2.32 26.45 -19.18
N ASP A 152 2.84 26.37 -20.41
CA ASP A 152 4.05 27.10 -20.77
C ASP A 152 3.79 28.60 -20.59
N THR A 153 4.37 29.18 -19.54
CA THR A 153 4.23 30.60 -19.19
C THR A 153 5.39 31.42 -19.71
N THR A 154 6.20 30.88 -20.63
CA THR A 154 7.25 31.67 -21.29
C THR A 154 6.60 32.73 -22.19
N PRO A 155 6.82 34.01 -21.92
CA PRO A 155 6.32 35.12 -22.73
C PRO A 155 6.93 35.13 -24.14
#